data_c8ad5591b147aecd962c4b508654718d
#
_entry.id   c8ad5591b147aecd962c4b508654718d
#
_cell.length_a   1.000
_cell.length_b   1.000
_cell.length_c   1.000
_cell.angle_alpha   90.00
_cell.angle_beta   90.00
_cell.angle_gamma   90.00
#
_symmetry.space_group_name_H-M   'P 1'
#
loop_
_entity.id
_entity.type
_entity.pdbx_description
1 polymer ?
#
loop_
_entity_poly.entity_id
_entity_poly.type
_entity_poly.pdbx_seq_one_letter_code
_entity_poly.pdbx_strand_id
1 'polypeptide(L)'
;MLCETASLYMLKRYALMWDVLAPRPEWKGYTTEMQRFANRALSEKHRHLPRNITFDEWFQKNGPSLATKPYLREKNDLVAMMFLPLLEDMPDWRAIEYLNIENHPGESTLYDYLERWYRQTPTSQRPLVKSAFGVFRYNLPADNAAPRTADIHAITQRDSYPDDAGPAGRRGR
;
A
#
# COMPACT_ATOMS: atom_id res chain seq x y z
N MET A 1 -5.12 -0.97 3.18
CA MET A 1 -4.98 -1.90 2.04
C MET A 1 -3.51 -2.27 1.80
N LEU A 2 -2.63 -1.40 1.28
CA LEU A 2 -1.23 -1.76 0.99
C LEU A 2 -0.42 -2.20 2.22
N CYS A 3 -0.60 -1.55 3.37
CA CYS A 3 0.04 -2.00 4.61
C CYS A 3 -0.38 -3.43 4.99
N GLU A 4 -1.66 -3.78 4.81
CA GLU A 4 -2.14 -5.14 5.05
C GLU A 4 -1.53 -6.12 4.03
N THR A 5 -1.47 -5.75 2.74
CA THR A 5 -0.80 -6.57 1.72
C THR A 5 0.66 -6.84 2.08
N ALA A 6 1.40 -5.79 2.48
CA ALA A 6 2.79 -5.92 2.90
C ALA A 6 2.93 -6.82 4.15
N SER A 7 2.00 -6.69 5.10
CA SER A 7 1.96 -7.55 6.31
C SER A 7 1.74 -9.02 5.95
N LEU A 8 0.81 -9.31 5.04
CA LEU A 8 0.57 -10.68 4.55
C LEU A 8 1.76 -11.24 3.80
N TYR A 9 2.38 -10.42 2.94
CA TYR A 9 3.61 -10.81 2.24
C TYR A 9 4.73 -11.17 3.23
N MET A 10 4.99 -10.29 4.20
CA MET A 10 6.03 -10.53 5.19
C MET A 10 5.72 -11.76 6.04
N LEU A 11 4.46 -11.94 6.47
CA LEU A 11 4.03 -13.12 7.22
C LEU A 11 4.30 -14.40 6.43
N LYS A 12 3.94 -14.43 5.15
CA LYS A 12 4.18 -15.57 4.27
C LYS A 12 5.68 -15.83 4.08
N ARG A 13 6.47 -14.78 3.85
CA ARG A 13 7.93 -14.90 3.68
C ARG A 13 8.62 -15.38 4.95
N TYR A 14 8.27 -14.81 6.11
CA TYR A 14 8.82 -15.25 7.39
C TYR A 14 8.45 -16.70 7.70
N ALA A 15 7.21 -17.10 7.45
CA ALA A 15 6.79 -18.48 7.68
C ALA A 15 7.58 -19.49 6.82
N LEU A 16 7.93 -19.13 5.57
CA LEU A 16 8.72 -19.97 4.68
C LEU A 16 10.20 -20.02 5.04
N MET A 17 10.73 -18.97 5.64
CA MET A 17 12.18 -18.80 5.86
C MET A 17 12.56 -18.78 7.35
N TRP A 18 11.64 -19.11 8.24
CA TRP A 18 11.85 -18.95 9.69
C TRP A 18 13.03 -19.76 10.22
N ASP A 19 13.24 -20.97 9.72
CA ASP A 19 14.40 -21.81 10.07
C ASP A 19 15.75 -21.16 9.76
N VAL A 20 15.79 -20.24 8.79
CA VAL A 20 16.99 -19.48 8.39
C VAL A 20 17.00 -18.10 9.06
N LEU A 21 15.85 -17.42 9.12
CA LEU A 21 15.72 -16.03 9.56
C LEU A 21 15.49 -15.89 11.07
N ALA A 22 15.28 -16.98 11.80
CA ALA A 22 15.06 -16.92 13.25
C ALA A 22 16.19 -16.17 13.94
N PRO A 23 15.90 -15.08 14.70
CA PRO A 23 16.91 -14.23 15.32
C PRO A 23 17.80 -14.96 16.33
N ARG A 24 17.33 -16.11 16.83
CA ARG A 24 18.06 -16.96 17.78
C ARG A 24 17.91 -18.43 17.39
N PRO A 25 18.97 -19.25 17.56
CA PRO A 25 18.93 -20.67 17.19
C PRO A 25 17.80 -21.46 17.85
N GLU A 26 17.49 -21.17 19.12
CA GLU A 26 16.43 -21.82 19.87
C GLU A 26 15.02 -21.54 19.31
N TRP A 27 14.86 -20.49 18.50
CA TRP A 27 13.57 -20.15 17.88
C TRP A 27 13.30 -20.89 16.57
N LYS A 28 14.28 -21.60 16.03
CA LYS A 28 14.07 -22.44 14.83
C LYS A 28 12.98 -23.50 15.04
N GLY A 29 12.81 -23.99 16.27
CA GLY A 29 11.75 -24.92 16.61
C GLY A 29 10.33 -24.40 16.39
N TYR A 30 10.13 -23.09 16.23
CA TYR A 30 8.82 -22.49 15.95
C TYR A 30 8.43 -22.45 14.48
N THR A 31 9.24 -22.98 13.57
CA THR A 31 8.97 -22.94 12.10
C THR A 31 7.57 -23.48 11.79
N THR A 32 7.20 -24.63 12.34
CA THR A 32 5.87 -25.23 12.12
C THR A 32 4.74 -24.34 12.62
N GLU A 33 4.90 -23.70 13.76
CA GLU A 33 3.88 -22.79 14.33
C GLU A 33 3.76 -21.51 13.51
N MET A 34 4.86 -20.96 13.01
CA MET A 34 4.86 -19.81 12.12
C MET A 34 4.16 -20.13 10.79
N GLN A 35 4.43 -21.29 10.21
CA GLN A 35 3.74 -21.76 9.01
C GLN A 35 2.24 -21.96 9.25
N ARG A 36 1.87 -22.59 10.38
CA ARG A 36 0.48 -22.78 10.75
C ARG A 36 -0.26 -21.48 10.95
N PHE A 37 0.39 -20.51 11.62
CA PHE A 37 -0.16 -19.16 11.82
C PHE A 37 -0.38 -18.44 10.49
N ALA A 38 0.63 -18.42 9.61
CA ALA A 38 0.54 -17.81 8.29
C ALA A 38 -0.57 -18.44 7.44
N ASN A 39 -0.63 -19.77 7.38
CA ASN A 39 -1.66 -20.49 6.64
C ASN A 39 -3.07 -20.18 7.16
N ARG A 40 -3.25 -20.10 8.48
CA ARG A 40 -4.52 -19.70 9.09
C ARG A 40 -4.92 -18.29 8.66
N ALA A 41 -4.01 -17.32 8.79
CA ALA A 41 -4.27 -15.94 8.44
C ALA A 41 -4.61 -15.79 6.95
N LEU A 42 -3.90 -16.46 6.07
CA LEU A 42 -4.14 -16.43 4.62
C LEU A 42 -5.44 -17.14 4.22
N SER A 43 -5.88 -18.15 4.95
CA SER A 43 -7.08 -18.95 4.64
C SER A 43 -8.38 -18.41 5.24
N GLU A 44 -8.36 -17.27 5.95
CA GLU A 44 -9.55 -16.65 6.51
C GLU A 44 -10.60 -16.36 5.42
N LYS A 45 -11.84 -16.77 5.66
CA LYS A 45 -12.91 -16.77 4.65
C LYS A 45 -13.15 -15.39 4.03
N HIS A 46 -13.07 -14.33 4.82
CA HIS A 46 -13.32 -12.96 4.36
C HIS A 46 -12.22 -12.43 3.43
N ARG A 47 -11.05 -13.09 3.39
CA ARG A 47 -9.93 -12.75 2.49
C ARG A 47 -10.09 -13.30 1.08
N HIS A 48 -11.09 -14.13 0.85
CA HIS A 48 -11.33 -14.77 -0.44
C HIS A 48 -12.63 -14.28 -1.07
N LEU A 49 -12.63 -14.23 -2.40
CA LEU A 49 -13.84 -13.90 -3.13
C LEU A 49 -14.92 -14.95 -2.89
N PRO A 50 -16.18 -14.54 -2.76
CA PRO A 50 -17.30 -15.47 -2.77
C PRO A 50 -17.30 -16.31 -4.07
N ARG A 51 -17.84 -17.52 -4.00
CA ARG A 51 -17.93 -18.38 -5.18
C ARG A 51 -18.71 -17.69 -6.30
N ASN A 52 -18.26 -17.85 -7.52
CA ASN A 52 -18.89 -17.33 -8.74
C ASN A 52 -19.00 -15.79 -8.83
N ILE A 53 -18.14 -15.06 -8.13
CA ILE A 53 -18.05 -13.61 -8.22
C ILE A 53 -16.60 -13.25 -8.58
N THR A 54 -16.43 -12.43 -9.62
CA THR A 54 -15.13 -11.87 -9.99
C THR A 54 -14.74 -10.73 -9.05
N PHE A 55 -13.45 -10.38 -8.99
CA PHE A 55 -13.03 -9.23 -8.18
C PHE A 55 -13.64 -7.93 -8.66
N ASP A 56 -13.78 -7.76 -9.96
CA ASP A 56 -14.42 -6.57 -10.56
C ASP A 56 -15.87 -6.41 -10.09
N GLU A 57 -16.69 -7.46 -10.20
CA GLU A 57 -18.08 -7.44 -9.71
C GLU A 57 -18.16 -7.17 -8.21
N TRP A 58 -17.26 -7.79 -7.45
CA TRP A 58 -17.19 -7.57 -6.00
C TRP A 58 -16.80 -6.11 -5.70
N PHE A 59 -15.81 -5.57 -6.42
CA PHE A 59 -15.31 -4.22 -6.19
C PHE A 59 -16.31 -3.16 -6.63
N GLN A 60 -17.02 -3.33 -7.73
CA GLN A 60 -18.13 -2.43 -8.14
C GLN A 60 -19.17 -2.30 -7.03
N LYS A 61 -19.53 -3.41 -6.38
CA LYS A 61 -20.50 -3.42 -5.29
C LYS A 61 -19.97 -2.83 -3.97
N ASN A 62 -18.70 -3.04 -3.66
CA ASN A 62 -18.12 -2.73 -2.34
C ASN A 62 -17.23 -1.48 -2.32
N GLY A 63 -16.70 -1.07 -3.48
CA GLY A 63 -15.82 0.08 -3.61
C GLY A 63 -16.42 1.39 -3.05
N PRO A 64 -17.67 1.76 -3.36
CA PRO A 64 -18.30 2.96 -2.77
C PRO A 64 -18.30 2.96 -1.24
N SER A 65 -18.52 1.79 -0.62
CA SER A 65 -18.48 1.69 0.83
C SER A 65 -17.06 1.77 1.42
N LEU A 66 -16.06 1.31 0.68
CA LEU A 66 -14.64 1.46 1.05
C LEU A 66 -14.17 2.91 0.95
N ALA A 67 -14.65 3.64 -0.05
CA ALA A 67 -14.35 5.07 -0.23
C ALA A 67 -14.90 5.91 0.92
N THR A 68 -16.11 5.61 1.40
CA THR A 68 -16.76 6.35 2.49
C THR A 68 -16.38 5.87 3.88
N LYS A 69 -16.00 4.60 4.03
CA LYS A 69 -15.65 3.96 5.30
C LYS A 69 -14.34 3.18 5.17
N PRO A 70 -13.18 3.86 5.24
CA PRO A 70 -11.88 3.24 4.99
C PRO A 70 -11.49 2.16 6.03
N TYR A 71 -12.21 2.05 7.14
CA TYR A 71 -11.94 1.10 8.23
C TYR A 71 -12.72 -0.23 8.12
N LEU A 72 -13.33 -0.53 6.98
CA LEU A 72 -14.01 -1.81 6.75
C LEU A 72 -12.97 -2.93 6.59
N ARG A 73 -12.51 -3.47 7.72
CA ARG A 73 -11.38 -4.40 7.81
C ARG A 73 -11.51 -5.58 6.85
N GLU A 74 -12.58 -6.36 6.93
CA GLU A 74 -12.77 -7.55 6.10
C GLU A 74 -12.74 -7.26 4.60
N LYS A 75 -13.26 -6.10 4.16
CA LYS A 75 -13.22 -5.68 2.76
C LYS A 75 -11.81 -5.26 2.35
N ASN A 76 -11.09 -4.55 3.21
CA ASN A 76 -9.69 -4.19 2.98
C ASN A 76 -8.81 -5.43 2.92
N ASP A 77 -9.08 -6.43 3.76
CA ASP A 77 -8.35 -7.70 3.80
C ASP A 77 -8.52 -8.47 2.49
N LEU A 78 -9.72 -8.49 1.92
CA LEU A 78 -9.95 -9.11 0.61
C LEU A 78 -9.18 -8.39 -0.49
N VAL A 79 -9.23 -7.05 -0.52
CA VAL A 79 -8.46 -6.28 -1.52
C VAL A 79 -6.96 -6.52 -1.32
N ALA A 80 -6.48 -6.60 -0.08
CA ALA A 80 -5.08 -6.90 0.22
C ALA A 80 -4.65 -8.26 -0.34
N MET A 81 -5.52 -9.28 -0.27
CA MET A 81 -5.26 -10.59 -0.88
C MET A 81 -5.18 -10.52 -2.41
N MET A 82 -5.96 -9.65 -3.06
CA MET A 82 -5.86 -9.45 -4.52
C MET A 82 -4.56 -8.75 -4.93
N PHE A 83 -3.99 -7.94 -4.03
CA PHE A 83 -2.70 -7.27 -4.24
C PHE A 83 -1.49 -8.11 -3.87
N LEU A 84 -1.66 -9.16 -3.08
CA LEU A 84 -0.55 -9.98 -2.59
C LEU A 84 0.32 -10.54 -3.73
N PRO A 85 -0.23 -11.09 -4.83
CA PRO A 85 0.57 -11.57 -5.96
C PRO A 85 1.46 -10.49 -6.58
N LEU A 86 1.00 -9.22 -6.58
CA LEU A 86 1.81 -8.12 -7.12
C LEU A 86 3.11 -7.92 -6.36
N LEU A 87 3.06 -8.03 -5.03
CA LEU A 87 4.25 -7.90 -4.19
C LEU A 87 5.13 -9.17 -4.25
N GLU A 88 4.54 -10.32 -4.52
CA GLU A 88 5.28 -11.59 -4.67
C GLU A 88 6.06 -11.66 -5.99
N ASP A 89 5.44 -11.17 -7.07
CA ASP A 89 6.01 -11.23 -8.42
C ASP A 89 7.00 -10.11 -8.71
N MET A 90 6.94 -9.01 -7.93
CA MET A 90 7.78 -7.83 -8.14
C MET A 90 8.71 -7.57 -6.96
N PRO A 91 10.01 -7.81 -7.12
CA PRO A 91 10.98 -7.59 -6.04
C PRO A 91 11.23 -6.11 -5.73
N ASP A 92 10.91 -5.20 -6.65
CA ASP A 92 11.11 -3.75 -6.50
C ASP A 92 9.81 -3.04 -6.11
N TRP A 93 9.72 -2.66 -4.84
CA TRP A 93 8.58 -1.96 -4.27
C TRP A 93 8.78 -0.45 -4.14
N ARG A 94 9.86 0.11 -4.64
CA ARG A 94 10.16 1.55 -4.51
C ARG A 94 9.05 2.44 -5.06
N ALA A 95 8.24 1.95 -5.99
CA ALA A 95 7.04 2.66 -6.45
C ALA A 95 6.10 3.07 -5.29
N ILE A 96 6.11 2.34 -4.16
CA ILE A 96 5.28 2.64 -2.98
C ILE A 96 5.67 3.98 -2.34
N GLU A 97 6.90 4.43 -2.47
CA GLU A 97 7.39 5.73 -1.97
C GLU A 97 6.60 6.91 -2.57
N TYR A 98 6.03 6.72 -3.76
CA TYR A 98 5.29 7.75 -4.51
C TYR A 98 3.78 7.74 -4.27
N LEU A 99 3.27 6.90 -3.36
CA LEU A 99 1.83 6.74 -3.13
C LEU A 99 1.14 7.95 -2.49
N ASN A 100 1.83 8.65 -1.58
CA ASN A 100 1.23 9.65 -0.70
C ASN A 100 1.92 11.02 -0.78
N ILE A 101 2.53 11.34 -1.93
CA ILE A 101 3.27 12.60 -2.07
C ILE A 101 2.34 13.81 -1.95
N GLU A 102 1.05 13.65 -2.26
CA GLU A 102 0.06 14.73 -2.13
C GLU A 102 -1.26 14.21 -1.56
N ASN A 103 -1.66 14.77 -0.43
CA ASN A 103 -3.02 14.64 0.08
C ASN A 103 -3.88 15.75 -0.54
N HIS A 104 -4.62 15.46 -1.59
CA HIS A 104 -5.67 16.35 -2.03
C HIS A 104 -6.98 16.02 -1.28
N PRO A 105 -7.48 16.91 -0.43
CA PRO A 105 -8.82 16.81 0.11
C PRO A 105 -9.80 17.13 -1.03
N GLY A 106 -10.23 16.12 -1.75
CA GLY A 106 -11.20 16.23 -2.84
C GLY A 106 -11.74 14.86 -3.19
N GLU A 107 -12.90 14.84 -3.84
CA GLU A 107 -13.60 13.65 -4.29
C GLU A 107 -12.82 12.94 -5.42
N SER A 108 -11.63 12.42 -5.12
CA SER A 108 -10.87 11.65 -6.10
C SER A 108 -11.34 10.20 -6.09
N THR A 109 -11.60 9.68 -7.26
CA THR A 109 -11.91 8.25 -7.44
C THR A 109 -10.65 7.40 -7.20
N LEU A 110 -10.83 6.10 -7.01
CA LEU A 110 -9.67 5.18 -6.97
C LEU A 110 -8.85 5.26 -8.26
N TYR A 111 -9.50 5.48 -9.42
CA TYR A 111 -8.79 5.67 -10.69
C TYR A 111 -7.88 6.90 -10.65
N ASP A 112 -8.38 8.04 -10.19
CA ASP A 112 -7.58 9.27 -10.09
C ASP A 112 -6.39 9.09 -9.15
N TYR A 113 -6.59 8.36 -8.05
CA TYR A 113 -5.53 8.01 -7.12
C TYR A 113 -4.44 7.15 -7.78
N LEU A 114 -4.82 6.11 -8.52
CA LEU A 114 -3.89 5.24 -9.23
C LEU A 114 -3.19 5.98 -10.37
N GLU A 115 -3.92 6.84 -11.10
CA GLU A 115 -3.34 7.67 -12.17
C GLU A 115 -2.28 8.62 -11.63
N ARG A 116 -2.54 9.27 -10.50
CA ARG A 116 -1.58 10.13 -9.82
C ARG A 116 -0.34 9.34 -9.41
N TRP A 117 -0.53 8.20 -8.75
CA TRP A 117 0.56 7.30 -8.39
C TRP A 117 1.40 6.92 -9.61
N TYR A 118 0.76 6.56 -10.73
CA TYR A 118 1.44 6.25 -11.97
C TYR A 118 2.28 7.42 -12.50
N ARG A 119 1.73 8.62 -12.50
CA ARG A 119 2.40 9.83 -13.00
C ARG A 119 3.58 10.24 -12.14
N GLN A 120 3.47 10.14 -10.83
CA GLN A 120 4.53 10.48 -9.87
C GLN A 120 5.64 9.44 -9.82
N THR A 121 5.36 8.19 -10.20
CA THR A 121 6.33 7.10 -10.17
C THR A 121 7.28 7.19 -11.37
N PRO A 122 8.63 7.15 -11.14
CA PRO A 122 9.61 7.06 -12.21
C PRO A 122 9.35 5.88 -13.14
N THR A 123 9.60 6.06 -14.44
CA THR A 123 9.27 5.07 -15.48
C THR A 123 9.83 3.67 -15.17
N SER A 124 11.05 3.60 -14.63
CA SER A 124 11.70 2.33 -14.26
C SER A 124 10.97 1.57 -13.13
N GLN A 125 10.16 2.26 -12.31
CA GLN A 125 9.44 1.68 -11.17
C GLN A 125 7.92 1.51 -11.44
N ARG A 126 7.43 1.97 -12.59
CA ARG A 126 6.01 1.85 -12.99
C ARG A 126 5.46 0.43 -13.15
N PRO A 127 6.27 -0.64 -13.33
CA PRO A 127 5.69 -1.99 -13.47
C PRO A 127 4.72 -2.35 -12.33
N LEU A 128 5.05 -2.06 -11.06
CA LEU A 128 4.16 -2.33 -9.92
C LEU A 128 2.83 -1.57 -10.04
N VAL A 129 2.91 -0.28 -10.43
CA VAL A 129 1.70 0.56 -10.58
C VAL A 129 0.85 0.07 -11.73
N LYS A 130 1.45 -0.31 -12.88
CA LYS A 130 0.73 -0.91 -14.02
C LYS A 130 -0.03 -2.18 -13.61
N SER A 131 0.60 -3.03 -12.82
CA SER A 131 -0.07 -4.22 -12.31
C SER A 131 -1.21 -3.91 -11.36
N ALA A 132 -1.10 -2.84 -10.56
CA ALA A 132 -2.21 -2.36 -9.73
C ALA A 132 -3.42 -1.93 -10.57
N PHE A 133 -3.23 -1.23 -11.69
CA PHE A 133 -4.31 -0.95 -12.66
C PHE A 133 -4.97 -2.25 -13.15
N GLY A 134 -4.15 -3.26 -13.45
CA GLY A 134 -4.63 -4.57 -13.90
C GLY A 134 -5.55 -5.27 -12.89
N VAL A 135 -5.28 -5.15 -11.58
CA VAL A 135 -6.16 -5.72 -10.54
C VAL A 135 -7.56 -5.17 -10.62
N PHE A 136 -7.70 -3.86 -10.87
CA PHE A 136 -9.00 -3.17 -10.98
C PHE A 136 -9.55 -3.13 -12.41
N ARG A 137 -8.87 -3.74 -13.37
CA ARG A 137 -9.21 -3.70 -14.80
C ARG A 137 -9.34 -2.27 -15.36
N TYR A 138 -8.60 -1.34 -14.81
CA TYR A 138 -8.54 0.02 -15.33
C TYR A 138 -7.56 0.13 -16.51
N ASN A 139 -7.91 0.97 -17.48
CA ASN A 139 -6.98 1.31 -18.55
C ASN A 139 -5.85 2.18 -18.00
N LEU A 140 -4.64 1.93 -18.49
CA LEU A 140 -3.50 2.78 -18.17
C LEU A 140 -3.69 4.19 -18.73
N PRO A 141 -3.26 5.24 -18.00
CA PRO A 141 -3.23 6.58 -18.53
C PRO A 141 -2.27 6.65 -19.72
N ALA A 142 -2.56 7.53 -20.70
CA ALA A 142 -1.67 7.75 -21.82
C ALA A 142 -0.31 8.29 -21.34
N ASP A 143 0.80 7.67 -21.79
CA ASP A 143 2.17 8.05 -21.38
C ASP A 143 2.54 9.51 -21.76
N ASN A 144 1.83 10.13 -22.72
CA ASN A 144 2.11 11.47 -23.25
C ASN A 144 1.40 12.63 -22.54
N ALA A 145 0.62 12.36 -21.51
CA ALA A 145 0.07 13.43 -20.70
C ALA A 145 1.19 14.00 -19.81
N ALA A 146 1.74 15.15 -20.21
CA ALA A 146 2.73 15.89 -19.43
C ALA A 146 2.26 16.04 -17.97
N PRO A 147 3.16 15.94 -16.98
CA PRO A 147 2.83 16.26 -15.61
C PRO A 147 2.24 17.68 -15.60
N ARG A 148 1.09 17.86 -14.96
CA ARG A 148 0.54 19.20 -14.75
C ARG A 148 1.57 19.96 -13.90
N THR A 149 2.28 20.87 -14.52
CA THR A 149 3.39 21.67 -13.93
C THR A 149 2.98 22.56 -12.77
N ALA A 150 1.70 22.60 -12.40
CA ALA A 150 1.21 23.36 -11.25
C ALA A 150 1.67 22.82 -9.88
N ASP A 151 2.12 21.55 -9.82
CA ASP A 151 2.29 20.89 -8.52
C ASP A 151 3.74 20.86 -8.00
N ILE A 152 4.73 21.24 -8.83
CA ILE A 152 6.15 21.18 -8.44
C ILE A 152 6.58 22.34 -7.54
N HIS A 153 5.91 23.50 -7.64
CA HIS A 153 6.27 24.69 -6.84
C HIS A 153 5.86 24.64 -5.37
N ALA A 154 4.91 23.76 -5.00
CA ALA A 154 4.45 23.66 -3.62
C ALA A 154 5.42 22.87 -2.70
N ILE A 155 6.27 22.03 -3.28
CA ILE A 155 7.17 21.15 -2.51
C ILE A 155 8.40 21.93 -2.00
N THR A 156 8.87 22.92 -2.74
CA THR A 156 10.12 23.66 -2.43
C THR A 156 9.96 24.70 -1.31
N GLN A 157 8.75 25.05 -0.89
CA GLN A 157 8.50 26.05 0.14
C GLN A 157 8.27 25.52 1.55
N ARG A 158 8.26 24.20 1.77
CA ARG A 158 7.94 23.61 3.10
C ARG A 158 9.14 23.30 3.98
N ASP A 159 10.36 23.44 3.51
CA ASP A 159 11.58 23.12 4.30
C ASP A 159 12.15 24.33 5.07
N SER A 160 11.41 25.44 5.18
CA SER A 160 11.77 26.53 6.11
C SER A 160 11.13 26.27 7.47
N TYR A 161 11.75 25.43 8.28
CA TYR A 161 11.48 25.37 9.72
C TYR A 161 11.84 26.74 10.32
N PRO A 162 10.97 27.41 11.06
CA PRO A 162 11.36 28.59 11.78
C PRO A 162 12.32 28.20 12.92
N ASP A 163 13.50 28.83 12.91
CA ASP A 163 14.49 28.70 13.97
C ASP A 163 13.83 28.93 15.33
N ASP A 164 14.03 28.00 16.21
CA ASP A 164 13.58 27.92 17.59
C ASP A 164 14.15 29.12 18.37
N ALA A 165 13.32 30.11 18.63
CA ALA A 165 13.65 31.20 19.55
C ALA A 165 13.67 30.62 20.97
N GLY A 166 14.87 30.37 21.49
CA GLY A 166 15.11 29.88 22.84
C GLY A 166 14.48 30.76 23.92
N PRO A 167 14.13 30.22 25.10
CA PRO A 167 13.45 30.95 26.16
C PRO A 167 14.34 31.99 26.82
N ALA A 168 13.92 33.25 26.75
CA ALA A 168 14.53 34.34 27.47
C ALA A 168 14.51 34.13 28.98
N GLY A 169 15.69 34.21 29.59
CA GLY A 169 15.90 34.03 31.00
C GLY A 169 15.06 34.92 31.91
N ARG A 170 14.35 34.33 32.86
CA ARG A 170 13.86 35.01 34.05
C ARG A 170 15.01 35.26 35.04
N ARG A 171 15.50 36.49 35.10
CA ARG A 171 16.24 36.98 36.29
C ARG A 171 15.25 37.50 37.31
N GLY A 172 15.34 37.04 38.48
CA GLY A 172 15.38 37.51 39.83
C GLY A 172 14.45 38.71 40.26
N ARG A 173 13.67 38.45 41.23
CA ARG A 173 13.69 39.07 42.55
C ARG A 173 12.86 38.24 43.52
#